data_95d53126e03e5850bfcbac954bb48037
#
_entry.id   95d53126e03e5850bfcbac954bb48037
#
_cell.length_a   1.000
_cell.length_b   1.000
_cell.length_c   1.000
_cell.angle_alpha   90.00
_cell.angle_beta   90.00
_cell.angle_gamma   90.00
#
_symmetry.space_group_name_H-M   'P 1'
#
loop_
_entity.id
_entity.type
_entity.pdbx_description
1 polymer ?
#
loop_
_entity_poly.entity_id
_entity_poly.type
_entity_poly.pdbx_seq_one_letter_code
_entity_poly.pdbx_strand_id
1 'polypeptide(L)'
;PRASTRPPRPAPPAGRKNTMARIFFTIFVFTFNSPLLFRRDPSSSHHFKTTLEDIHMNVEAALAERIGEAAGRLHTGRSRNDQVATDFRLWIRDAIDAIEAQLQYLQGALIKIAEQHADTIMPGYTHLQPAQPVTLGHHLLAYVEMFGRDRERFTDARKRVNESPLGAAALAGTAFPIDRKATAASLGFDRPMANSLDAVSARDFTLEFLAAGSITATHLSRLAEE
;
A
#
# COMPACT_ATOMS: atom_id res chain seq x y z
N PRO A 1 -5.83 60.60 -9.19
CA PRO A 1 -5.27 59.27 -9.39
C PRO A 1 -6.37 58.29 -9.80
N ARG A 2 -6.38 57.95 -11.11
CA ARG A 2 -7.37 57.00 -11.64
C ARG A 2 -6.90 55.58 -11.32
N ALA A 3 -7.68 54.81 -10.57
CA ALA A 3 -7.48 53.40 -10.35
C ALA A 3 -7.71 52.64 -11.67
N SER A 4 -6.70 51.93 -12.15
CA SER A 4 -6.77 51.03 -13.31
C SER A 4 -7.44 49.73 -12.90
N THR A 5 -8.70 49.57 -13.26
CA THR A 5 -9.43 48.32 -13.10
C THR A 5 -9.09 47.41 -14.29
N ARG A 6 -8.15 46.44 -14.08
CA ARG A 6 -7.98 45.33 -15.02
C ARG A 6 -9.14 44.35 -14.81
N PRO A 7 -9.78 43.86 -15.88
CA PRO A 7 -10.78 42.83 -15.77
C PRO A 7 -10.17 41.52 -15.27
N PRO A 8 -10.90 40.68 -14.50
CA PRO A 8 -10.41 39.40 -14.00
C PRO A 8 -10.11 38.45 -15.18
N ARG A 9 -8.99 37.71 -15.08
CA ARG A 9 -8.64 36.71 -16.07
C ARG A 9 -9.70 35.61 -16.08
N PRO A 10 -10.12 35.11 -17.27
CA PRO A 10 -11.06 34.01 -17.35
C PRO A 10 -10.45 32.76 -16.70
N ALA A 11 -11.28 32.01 -15.95
CA ALA A 11 -10.91 30.75 -15.32
C ALA A 11 -10.52 29.70 -16.39
N PRO A 12 -9.47 28.92 -16.18
CA PRO A 12 -9.09 27.88 -17.14
C PRO A 12 -10.19 26.81 -17.24
N PRO A 13 -10.43 26.23 -18.43
CA PRO A 13 -11.48 25.23 -18.65
C PRO A 13 -11.28 23.98 -17.78
N ALA A 14 -12.34 23.55 -17.11
CA ALA A 14 -12.38 22.46 -16.13
C ALA A 14 -11.90 21.09 -16.65
N GLY A 15 -11.78 20.90 -17.97
CA GLY A 15 -11.37 19.63 -18.58
C GLY A 15 -9.90 19.25 -18.46
N ARG A 16 -8.97 20.20 -18.25
CA ARG A 16 -7.52 19.92 -18.18
C ARG A 16 -7.04 19.38 -16.84
N LYS A 17 -7.76 19.64 -15.74
CA LYS A 17 -7.38 19.14 -14.40
C LYS A 17 -7.53 17.63 -14.27
N ASN A 18 -8.50 17.02 -14.94
CA ASN A 18 -8.73 15.56 -14.88
C ASN A 18 -7.75 14.75 -15.74
N THR A 19 -7.17 15.31 -16.78
CA THR A 19 -6.24 14.59 -17.67
C THR A 19 -4.89 14.38 -17.00
N MET A 20 -4.38 15.36 -16.27
CA MET A 20 -3.10 15.24 -15.52
C MET A 20 -3.24 14.26 -14.34
N ALA A 21 -4.33 14.34 -13.57
CA ALA A 21 -4.61 13.38 -12.50
C ALA A 21 -4.74 11.94 -13.05
N ARG A 22 -5.36 11.75 -14.22
CA ARG A 22 -5.48 10.44 -14.88
C ARG A 22 -4.13 9.94 -15.41
N ILE A 23 -3.28 10.79 -15.93
CA ILE A 23 -1.93 10.44 -16.39
C ILE A 23 -1.06 10.05 -15.17
N PHE A 24 -1.12 10.81 -14.07
CA PHE A 24 -0.48 10.45 -12.81
C PHE A 24 -0.98 9.11 -12.27
N PHE A 25 -2.29 8.90 -12.25
CA PHE A 25 -2.92 7.66 -11.81
C PHE A 25 -2.50 6.49 -12.70
N THR A 26 -2.51 6.64 -14.01
CA THR A 26 -2.13 5.57 -14.94
C THR A 26 -0.65 5.21 -14.81
N ILE A 27 0.25 6.18 -14.70
CA ILE A 27 1.70 5.94 -14.59
C ILE A 27 2.05 5.41 -13.20
N PHE A 28 1.36 5.86 -12.16
CA PHE A 28 1.60 5.44 -10.79
C PHE A 28 1.04 4.04 -10.50
N VAL A 29 -0.17 3.74 -10.93
CA VAL A 29 -0.76 2.38 -10.90
C VAL A 29 0.05 1.43 -11.78
N PHE A 30 0.59 1.91 -12.91
CA PHE A 30 1.48 1.13 -13.78
C PHE A 30 2.85 0.85 -13.14
N THR A 31 3.39 1.71 -12.28
CA THR A 31 4.66 1.42 -11.58
C THR A 31 4.48 0.44 -10.43
N PHE A 32 3.32 0.37 -9.79
CA PHE A 32 3.08 -0.44 -8.59
C PHE A 32 2.32 -1.75 -8.83
N ASN A 33 1.42 -1.82 -9.78
CA ASN A 33 0.90 -3.11 -10.28
C ASN A 33 1.90 -3.78 -11.25
N SER A 34 3.13 -3.61 -10.96
CA SER A 34 4.31 -3.99 -11.70
C SER A 34 4.51 -5.50 -11.97
N PRO A 35 3.79 -6.49 -11.38
CA PRO A 35 3.79 -7.82 -11.99
C PRO A 35 3.22 -7.82 -13.41
N LEU A 36 2.44 -6.80 -13.81
CA LEU A 36 1.89 -6.68 -15.17
C LEU A 36 2.78 -5.85 -16.11
N LEU A 37 3.53 -4.85 -15.60
CA LEU A 37 4.52 -4.12 -16.39
C LEU A 37 5.85 -4.86 -16.51
N PHE A 38 6.20 -5.63 -15.49
CA PHE A 38 7.38 -6.49 -15.45
C PHE A 38 7.04 -7.98 -15.58
N ARG A 39 5.78 -8.36 -15.84
CA ARG A 39 5.54 -9.63 -16.52
C ARG A 39 6.36 -9.54 -17.78
N ARG A 40 7.42 -10.33 -17.80
CA ARG A 40 8.23 -10.59 -18.96
C ARG A 40 7.32 -10.70 -20.19
N ASP A 41 7.09 -9.58 -20.85
CA ASP A 41 6.89 -9.59 -22.27
C ASP A 41 8.30 -9.93 -22.83
N PRO A 42 8.53 -11.13 -23.36
CA PRO A 42 9.82 -11.48 -23.91
C PRO A 42 10.23 -10.55 -25.07
N SER A 43 9.28 -9.72 -25.55
CA SER A 43 9.48 -8.73 -26.61
C SER A 43 9.80 -7.34 -26.09
N SER A 44 9.61 -7.04 -24.77
CA SER A 44 9.96 -5.74 -24.20
C SER A 44 11.42 -5.75 -23.72
N SER A 45 12.30 -5.21 -24.54
CA SER A 45 13.75 -5.07 -24.30
C SER A 45 14.11 -4.00 -23.25
N HIS A 46 13.25 -3.72 -22.28
CA HIS A 46 13.56 -2.76 -21.21
C HIS A 46 14.44 -3.43 -20.17
N HIS A 47 15.74 -3.40 -20.41
CA HIS A 47 16.74 -3.75 -19.42
C HIS A 47 16.92 -2.56 -18.46
N PHE A 48 16.78 -2.80 -17.15
CA PHE A 48 17.19 -1.83 -16.15
C PHE A 48 18.67 -1.50 -16.34
N LYS A 49 18.97 -0.21 -16.49
CA LYS A 49 20.35 0.27 -16.61
C LYS A 49 20.91 0.43 -15.19
N THR A 50 21.92 -0.36 -14.85
CA THR A 50 22.62 -0.26 -13.56
C THR A 50 23.40 1.07 -13.39
N THR A 51 23.56 1.83 -14.47
CA THR A 51 24.15 3.17 -14.47
C THR A 51 23.18 4.25 -13.94
N LEU A 52 21.88 3.93 -13.83
CA LEU A 52 20.89 4.79 -13.20
C LEU A 52 20.80 4.47 -11.70
N GLU A 53 20.62 5.51 -10.88
CA GLU A 53 20.72 5.43 -9.43
C GLU A 53 19.73 4.43 -8.81
N ASP A 54 18.46 4.44 -9.31
CA ASP A 54 17.39 3.65 -8.74
C ASP A 54 16.36 3.19 -9.79
N ILE A 55 15.37 2.43 -9.33
CA ILE A 55 14.27 1.96 -10.17
C ILE A 55 13.43 3.11 -10.72
N HIS A 56 13.26 4.19 -9.96
CA HIS A 56 12.44 5.32 -10.37
C HIS A 56 13.09 6.09 -11.52
N MET A 57 14.42 6.26 -11.49
CA MET A 57 15.16 6.82 -12.64
C MET A 57 15.03 5.95 -13.88
N ASN A 58 15.07 4.64 -13.74
CA ASN A 58 14.85 3.72 -14.84
C ASN A 58 13.45 3.86 -15.45
N VAL A 59 12.42 3.98 -14.59
CA VAL A 59 11.03 4.20 -15.03
C VAL A 59 10.87 5.56 -15.70
N GLU A 60 11.45 6.62 -15.16
CA GLU A 60 11.42 7.96 -15.75
C GLU A 60 12.12 8.01 -17.10
N ALA A 61 13.28 7.34 -17.23
CA ALA A 61 13.99 7.23 -18.51
C ALA A 61 13.17 6.46 -19.55
N ALA A 62 12.59 5.32 -19.17
CA ALA A 62 11.74 4.55 -20.07
C ALA A 62 10.47 5.31 -20.49
N LEU A 63 9.93 6.14 -19.59
CA LEU A 63 8.80 7.02 -19.91
C LEU A 63 9.22 8.14 -20.88
N ALA A 64 10.40 8.75 -20.67
CA ALA A 64 10.93 9.77 -21.56
C ALA A 64 11.19 9.23 -22.98
N GLU A 65 11.65 8.00 -23.10
CA GLU A 65 11.80 7.33 -24.41
C GLU A 65 10.45 7.17 -25.14
N ARG A 66 9.33 7.01 -24.40
CA ARG A 66 7.99 6.78 -24.98
C ARG A 66 7.21 8.06 -25.28
N ILE A 67 7.27 9.06 -24.41
CA ILE A 67 6.44 10.28 -24.53
C ILE A 67 7.25 11.57 -24.64
N GLY A 68 8.60 11.48 -24.75
CA GLY A 68 9.49 12.63 -24.92
C GLY A 68 9.54 13.56 -23.72
N GLU A 69 9.75 14.85 -23.96
CA GLU A 69 9.92 15.90 -22.94
C GLU A 69 8.75 16.02 -21.94
N ALA A 70 7.56 15.56 -22.32
CA ALA A 70 6.40 15.57 -21.43
C ALA A 70 6.63 14.74 -20.17
N ALA A 71 7.48 13.72 -20.21
CA ALA A 71 7.85 12.88 -19.06
C ALA A 71 8.48 13.69 -17.94
N GLY A 72 9.32 14.68 -18.23
CA GLY A 72 9.96 15.54 -17.23
C GLY A 72 8.99 16.36 -16.37
N ARG A 73 7.78 16.62 -16.88
CA ARG A 73 6.74 17.34 -16.13
C ARG A 73 6.21 16.56 -14.92
N LEU A 74 6.34 15.23 -14.93
CA LEU A 74 5.91 14.38 -13.80
C LEU A 74 6.77 14.61 -12.55
N HIS A 75 8.01 15.07 -12.71
CA HIS A 75 8.89 15.37 -11.59
C HIS A 75 8.67 16.76 -11.00
N THR A 76 7.84 17.60 -11.61
CA THR A 76 7.61 18.98 -11.19
C THR A 76 6.98 19.06 -9.79
N GLY A 77 7.62 19.80 -8.88
CA GLY A 77 7.17 19.94 -7.49
C GLY A 77 7.29 18.70 -6.63
N ARG A 78 8.06 17.71 -7.08
CA ARG A 78 8.30 16.41 -6.41
C ARG A 78 9.78 16.23 -6.13
N SER A 79 10.09 15.47 -5.10
CA SER A 79 11.42 14.94 -4.82
C SER A 79 11.40 13.41 -4.89
N ARG A 80 12.55 12.78 -4.99
CA ARG A 80 12.66 11.33 -4.81
C ARG A 80 12.20 10.91 -3.40
N ASN A 81 12.41 11.75 -2.39
CA ASN A 81 12.05 11.46 -1.01
C ASN A 81 10.54 11.25 -0.80
N ASP A 82 9.70 12.19 -1.23
CA ASP A 82 8.24 12.04 -1.09
C ASP A 82 7.67 10.99 -2.05
N GLN A 83 8.29 10.81 -3.22
CA GLN A 83 7.93 9.75 -4.14
C GLN A 83 8.15 8.37 -3.51
N VAL A 84 9.37 8.06 -3.05
CA VAL A 84 9.70 6.76 -2.45
C VAL A 84 8.82 6.48 -1.22
N ALA A 85 8.60 7.49 -0.36
CA ALA A 85 7.73 7.34 0.80
C ALA A 85 6.27 7.01 0.39
N THR A 86 5.77 7.65 -0.67
CA THR A 86 4.42 7.39 -1.20
C THR A 86 4.33 5.99 -1.77
N ASP A 87 5.28 5.61 -2.60
CA ASP A 87 5.35 4.30 -3.24
C ASP A 87 5.39 3.17 -2.19
N PHE A 88 6.18 3.34 -1.16
CA PHE A 88 6.31 2.35 -0.11
C PHE A 88 5.01 2.19 0.72
N ARG A 89 4.32 3.30 1.03
CA ARG A 89 3.01 3.24 1.70
C ARG A 89 1.97 2.54 0.85
N LEU A 90 1.95 2.78 -0.46
CA LEU A 90 1.03 2.10 -1.37
C LEU A 90 1.31 0.60 -1.43
N TRP A 91 2.57 0.21 -1.51
CA TRP A 91 2.96 -1.20 -1.51
C TRP A 91 2.52 -1.91 -0.21
N ILE A 92 2.77 -1.31 0.95
CA ILE A 92 2.35 -1.89 2.24
C ILE A 92 0.83 -1.96 2.32
N ARG A 93 0.11 -0.95 1.85
CA ARG A 93 -1.35 -0.96 1.80
C ARG A 93 -1.88 -2.14 0.99
N ASP A 94 -1.34 -2.34 -0.21
CA ASP A 94 -1.74 -3.43 -1.09
C ASP A 94 -1.34 -4.81 -0.50
N ALA A 95 -0.20 -4.89 0.17
CA ALA A 95 0.23 -6.09 0.89
C ALA A 95 -0.71 -6.42 2.05
N ILE A 96 -1.15 -5.42 2.82
CA ILE A 96 -2.14 -5.60 3.89
C ILE A 96 -3.45 -6.14 3.31
N ASP A 97 -3.97 -5.52 2.25
CA ASP A 97 -5.23 -5.93 1.61
C ASP A 97 -5.15 -7.39 1.12
N ALA A 98 -4.01 -7.78 0.55
CA ALA A 98 -3.78 -9.16 0.12
C ALA A 98 -3.69 -10.15 1.28
N ILE A 99 -2.98 -9.82 2.36
CA ILE A 99 -2.86 -10.66 3.56
C ILE A 99 -4.22 -10.81 4.24
N GLU A 100 -4.98 -9.73 4.37
CA GLU A 100 -6.33 -9.79 4.97
C GLU A 100 -7.24 -10.75 4.21
N ALA A 101 -7.25 -10.69 2.88
CA ALA A 101 -8.01 -11.59 2.04
C ALA A 101 -7.58 -13.07 2.21
N GLN A 102 -6.27 -13.34 2.33
CA GLN A 102 -5.77 -14.69 2.56
C GLN A 102 -6.13 -15.23 3.95
N LEU A 103 -6.04 -14.40 4.99
CA LEU A 103 -6.47 -14.77 6.34
C LEU A 103 -7.97 -15.05 6.41
N GLN A 104 -8.79 -14.26 5.72
CA GLN A 104 -10.23 -14.51 5.60
C GLN A 104 -10.51 -15.85 4.92
N TYR A 105 -9.80 -16.16 3.84
CA TYR A 105 -9.91 -17.44 3.16
C TYR A 105 -9.54 -18.62 4.07
N LEU A 106 -8.42 -18.49 4.82
CA LEU A 106 -7.96 -19.49 5.79
C LEU A 106 -9.01 -19.73 6.88
N GLN A 107 -9.55 -18.64 7.47
CA GLN A 107 -10.63 -18.75 8.46
C GLN A 107 -11.84 -19.51 7.89
N GLY A 108 -12.27 -19.19 6.68
CA GLY A 108 -13.38 -19.89 6.02
C GLY A 108 -13.11 -21.38 5.79
N ALA A 109 -11.87 -21.76 5.47
CA ALA A 109 -11.47 -23.17 5.34
C ALA A 109 -11.50 -23.90 6.68
N LEU A 110 -10.96 -23.29 7.73
CA LEU A 110 -10.96 -23.85 9.09
C LEU A 110 -12.39 -24.03 9.63
N ILE A 111 -13.29 -23.07 9.40
CA ILE A 111 -14.70 -23.17 9.80
C ILE A 111 -15.38 -24.37 9.13
N LYS A 112 -15.17 -24.58 7.82
CA LYS A 112 -15.75 -25.71 7.09
C LYS A 112 -15.28 -27.06 7.63
N ILE A 113 -14.00 -27.16 8.02
CA ILE A 113 -13.47 -28.38 8.62
C ILE A 113 -14.02 -28.53 10.05
N ALA A 114 -14.10 -27.45 10.82
CA ALA A 114 -14.66 -27.47 12.16
C ALA A 114 -16.12 -27.92 12.20
N GLU A 115 -16.94 -27.53 11.22
CA GLU A 115 -18.33 -27.99 11.06
C GLU A 115 -18.43 -29.49 10.83
N GLN A 116 -17.53 -30.05 10.00
CA GLN A 116 -17.48 -31.50 9.70
C GLN A 116 -17.03 -32.34 10.91
N HIS A 117 -16.31 -31.73 11.85
CA HIS A 117 -15.68 -32.39 12.99
C HIS A 117 -16.17 -31.80 14.34
N ALA A 118 -17.40 -31.31 14.36
CA ALA A 118 -17.97 -30.66 15.55
C ALA A 118 -18.10 -31.63 16.74
N ASP A 119 -18.28 -32.92 16.49
CA ASP A 119 -18.43 -34.01 17.46
C ASP A 119 -17.21 -34.97 17.52
N THR A 120 -16.18 -34.74 16.70
CA THR A 120 -14.97 -35.57 16.70
C THR A 120 -14.11 -35.29 17.93
N ILE A 121 -14.11 -36.22 18.87
CA ILE A 121 -13.40 -36.12 20.14
C ILE A 121 -11.90 -36.33 19.96
N MET A 122 -11.09 -35.46 20.57
CA MET A 122 -9.64 -35.57 20.64
C MET A 122 -9.12 -35.19 22.04
N PRO A 123 -7.92 -35.63 22.46
CA PRO A 123 -7.34 -35.19 23.72
C PRO A 123 -6.92 -33.71 23.62
N GLY A 124 -7.31 -32.90 24.61
CA GLY A 124 -6.71 -31.60 24.86
C GLY A 124 -5.46 -31.75 25.72
N TYR A 125 -4.48 -30.85 25.53
CA TYR A 125 -3.19 -30.93 26.21
C TYR A 125 -2.94 -29.64 27.02
N THR A 126 -2.34 -29.82 28.18
CA THR A 126 -1.69 -28.78 28.97
C THR A 126 -0.30 -29.26 29.40
N HIS A 127 0.72 -28.39 29.28
CA HIS A 127 2.08 -28.75 29.62
C HIS A 127 2.57 -30.05 28.92
N LEU A 128 2.15 -30.27 27.69
CA LEU A 128 2.44 -31.48 26.89
C LEU A 128 1.87 -32.76 27.48
N GLN A 129 0.93 -32.71 28.40
CA GLN A 129 0.25 -33.85 29.03
C GLN A 129 -1.24 -33.85 28.63
N PRO A 130 -1.82 -35.05 28.38
CA PRO A 130 -3.25 -35.18 28.15
C PRO A 130 -4.05 -34.59 29.32
N ALA A 131 -5.03 -33.78 28.99
CA ALA A 131 -5.93 -33.12 29.97
C ALA A 131 -7.39 -33.44 29.66
N GLN A 132 -8.23 -32.42 29.47
CA GLN A 132 -9.62 -32.63 29.15
C GLN A 132 -9.83 -32.98 27.68
N PRO A 133 -10.82 -33.84 27.35
CA PRO A 133 -11.20 -34.05 25.97
C PRO A 133 -11.81 -32.76 25.38
N VAL A 134 -11.52 -32.51 24.11
CA VAL A 134 -12.10 -31.41 23.31
C VAL A 134 -12.56 -32.00 21.98
N THR A 135 -13.29 -31.22 21.17
CA THR A 135 -13.57 -31.63 19.80
C THR A 135 -12.57 -31.00 18.84
N LEU A 136 -12.31 -31.66 17.72
CA LEU A 136 -11.46 -31.10 16.65
C LEU A 136 -12.05 -29.78 16.13
N GLY A 137 -13.38 -29.70 16.01
CA GLY A 137 -14.05 -28.46 15.62
C GLY A 137 -13.75 -27.32 16.60
N HIS A 138 -13.82 -27.56 17.93
CA HIS A 138 -13.49 -26.57 18.94
C HIS A 138 -12.02 -26.13 18.88
N HIS A 139 -11.11 -27.07 18.68
CA HIS A 139 -9.67 -26.79 18.50
C HIS A 139 -9.40 -25.89 17.31
N LEU A 140 -9.96 -26.19 16.13
CA LEU A 140 -9.79 -25.39 14.92
C LEU A 140 -10.39 -23.97 15.05
N LEU A 141 -11.51 -23.83 15.75
CA LEU A 141 -12.14 -22.53 16.01
C LEU A 141 -11.26 -21.61 16.87
N ALA A 142 -10.36 -22.15 17.70
CA ALA A 142 -9.38 -21.31 18.42
C ALA A 142 -8.45 -20.55 17.45
N TYR A 143 -8.07 -21.17 16.34
CA TYR A 143 -7.27 -20.53 15.29
C TYR A 143 -8.09 -19.52 14.48
N VAL A 144 -9.38 -19.78 14.25
CA VAL A 144 -10.29 -18.81 13.63
C VAL A 144 -10.31 -17.51 14.45
N GLU A 145 -10.40 -17.59 15.78
CA GLU A 145 -10.34 -16.45 16.69
C GLU A 145 -8.97 -15.73 16.66
N MET A 146 -7.87 -16.50 16.61
CA MET A 146 -6.52 -15.91 16.51
C MET A 146 -6.36 -15.11 15.20
N PHE A 147 -6.72 -15.69 14.07
CA PHE A 147 -6.64 -15.02 12.78
C PHE A 147 -7.65 -13.87 12.64
N GLY A 148 -8.78 -13.91 13.33
CA GLY A 148 -9.70 -12.78 13.44
C GLY A 148 -9.00 -11.56 14.03
N ARG A 149 -8.34 -11.72 15.18
CA ARG A 149 -7.57 -10.65 15.82
C ARG A 149 -6.37 -10.19 14.96
N ASP A 150 -5.76 -11.08 14.17
CA ASP A 150 -4.69 -10.69 13.25
C ASP A 150 -5.21 -9.81 12.11
N ARG A 151 -6.36 -10.12 11.55
CA ARG A 151 -7.03 -9.28 10.54
C ARG A 151 -7.34 -7.90 11.09
N GLU A 152 -7.83 -7.79 12.32
CA GLU A 152 -8.09 -6.50 12.98
C GLU A 152 -6.80 -5.68 13.12
N ARG A 153 -5.66 -6.30 13.46
CA ARG A 153 -4.34 -5.63 13.52
C ARG A 153 -3.94 -5.06 12.16
N PHE A 154 -4.09 -5.84 11.09
CA PHE A 154 -3.81 -5.36 9.73
C PHE A 154 -4.77 -4.24 9.31
N THR A 155 -6.05 -4.35 9.60
CA THR A 155 -7.05 -3.30 9.34
C THR A 155 -6.70 -2.00 10.07
N ASP A 156 -6.23 -2.09 11.31
CA ASP A 156 -5.80 -0.91 12.06
C ASP A 156 -4.49 -0.31 11.54
N ALA A 157 -3.51 -1.12 11.20
CA ALA A 157 -2.27 -0.68 10.55
C ALA A 157 -2.56 0.01 9.20
N ARG A 158 -3.51 -0.52 8.43
CA ARG A 158 -3.95 0.05 7.16
C ARG A 158 -4.45 1.48 7.27
N LYS A 159 -5.17 1.82 8.33
CA LYS A 159 -5.67 3.18 8.59
C LYS A 159 -4.51 4.18 8.73
N ARG A 160 -3.44 3.78 9.44
CA ARG A 160 -2.27 4.63 9.68
C ARG A 160 -1.33 4.74 8.49
N VAL A 161 -1.25 3.70 7.65
CA VAL A 161 -0.47 3.77 6.41
C VAL A 161 -1.17 4.59 5.33
N ASN A 162 -2.50 4.76 5.40
CA ASN A 162 -3.30 5.37 4.33
C ASN A 162 -3.29 6.91 4.31
N GLU A 163 -2.13 7.51 4.52
CA GLU A 163 -1.88 8.95 4.40
C GLU A 163 -0.80 9.23 3.36
N SER A 164 -1.03 10.23 2.50
CA SER A 164 -0.15 10.56 1.37
C SER A 164 1.01 11.47 1.76
N PRO A 165 2.27 11.04 1.62
CA PRO A 165 3.44 11.91 1.77
C PRO A 165 3.62 12.87 0.59
N LEU A 166 3.03 12.58 -0.57
CA LEU A 166 3.31 13.28 -1.82
C LEU A 166 2.98 14.78 -1.72
N GLY A 167 3.92 15.60 -2.20
CA GLY A 167 3.89 17.05 -2.08
C GLY A 167 4.67 17.59 -0.89
N ALA A 168 5.28 16.73 -0.06
CA ALA A 168 6.29 17.13 0.93
C ALA A 168 7.63 17.49 0.26
N ALA A 169 7.82 17.13 -1.00
CA ALA A 169 9.05 17.29 -1.76
C ALA A 169 10.25 16.67 -1.01
N ALA A 170 11.40 17.35 -0.95
CA ALA A 170 12.56 16.81 -0.25
C ALA A 170 12.30 16.64 1.26
N LEU A 171 11.69 17.67 1.90
CA LEU A 171 11.36 17.67 3.33
C LEU A 171 10.44 18.83 3.77
N ALA A 172 10.38 19.93 3.01
CA ALA A 172 9.75 21.20 3.45
C ALA A 172 8.61 21.67 2.52
N GLY A 173 8.16 20.80 1.61
CA GLY A 173 7.16 21.14 0.60
C GLY A 173 7.77 21.81 -0.64
N THR A 174 6.92 22.42 -1.47
CA THR A 174 7.32 23.03 -2.73
C THR A 174 6.59 24.36 -2.93
N ALA A 175 7.24 25.31 -3.64
CA ALA A 175 6.63 26.56 -4.06
C ALA A 175 5.69 26.41 -5.27
N PHE A 176 5.65 25.25 -5.92
CA PHE A 176 4.71 25.00 -7.00
C PHE A 176 3.28 24.87 -6.47
N PRO A 177 2.27 25.42 -7.19
CA PRO A 177 0.87 25.39 -6.77
C PRO A 177 0.25 23.99 -7.01
N ILE A 178 0.74 22.98 -6.30
CA ILE A 178 0.21 21.61 -6.36
C ILE A 178 -1.00 21.46 -5.44
N ASP A 179 -1.94 20.61 -5.83
CA ASP A 179 -3.10 20.22 -5.00
C ASP A 179 -2.85 18.86 -4.33
N ARG A 180 -2.32 18.89 -3.11
CA ARG A 180 -2.02 17.68 -2.33
C ARG A 180 -3.26 16.86 -2.00
N LYS A 181 -4.43 17.48 -1.83
CA LYS A 181 -5.68 16.77 -1.55
C LYS A 181 -6.17 16.01 -2.78
N ALA A 182 -6.15 16.65 -3.95
CA ALA A 182 -6.50 15.99 -5.20
C ALA A 182 -5.55 14.83 -5.52
N THR A 183 -4.25 14.98 -5.26
CA THR A 183 -3.26 13.94 -5.46
C THR A 183 -3.50 12.76 -4.50
N ALA A 184 -3.71 13.02 -3.21
CA ALA A 184 -4.00 11.98 -2.22
C ALA A 184 -5.27 11.20 -2.60
N ALA A 185 -6.36 11.90 -2.94
CA ALA A 185 -7.61 11.28 -3.36
C ALA A 185 -7.44 10.43 -4.63
N SER A 186 -6.66 10.91 -5.61
CA SER A 186 -6.38 10.16 -6.86
C SER A 186 -5.61 8.87 -6.64
N LEU A 187 -4.83 8.79 -5.55
CA LEU A 187 -4.07 7.61 -5.14
C LEU A 187 -4.81 6.74 -4.11
N GLY A 188 -6.04 7.11 -3.75
CA GLY A 188 -6.86 6.39 -2.78
C GLY A 188 -6.38 6.52 -1.34
N PHE A 189 -5.60 7.56 -1.01
CA PHE A 189 -5.28 7.91 0.36
C PHE A 189 -6.42 8.73 1.00
N ASP A 190 -6.58 8.59 2.31
CA ASP A 190 -7.61 9.32 3.05
C ASP A 190 -7.34 10.84 3.08
N ARG A 191 -6.07 11.21 3.20
CA ARG A 191 -5.62 12.61 3.26
C ARG A 191 -4.11 12.74 2.98
N PRO A 192 -3.64 13.96 2.67
CA PRO A 192 -2.20 14.24 2.72
C PRO A 192 -1.71 14.27 4.18
N MET A 193 -0.49 13.81 4.43
CA MET A 193 0.16 13.90 5.75
C MET A 193 0.32 15.37 6.17
N ALA A 194 0.11 15.64 7.47
CA ALA A 194 0.02 17.00 7.99
C ALA A 194 1.39 17.71 8.06
N ASN A 195 2.46 16.98 8.35
CA ASN A 195 3.81 17.52 8.49
C ASN A 195 4.73 16.96 7.40
N SER A 196 5.45 17.84 6.69
CA SER A 196 6.28 17.44 5.55
C SER A 196 7.57 16.71 5.95
N LEU A 197 8.13 17.02 7.12
CA LEU A 197 9.30 16.32 7.64
C LEU A 197 8.96 14.87 8.02
N ASP A 198 7.86 14.70 8.75
CA ASP A 198 7.33 13.39 9.10
C ASP A 198 6.95 12.58 7.85
N ALA A 199 6.34 13.22 6.87
CA ALA A 199 5.89 12.59 5.63
C ALA A 199 7.00 11.85 4.87
N VAL A 200 8.20 12.39 4.82
CA VAL A 200 9.34 11.78 4.10
C VAL A 200 10.20 10.89 4.98
N SER A 201 10.16 11.06 6.31
CA SER A 201 11.06 10.36 7.25
C SER A 201 10.40 9.19 7.98
N ALA A 202 9.09 9.21 8.22
CA ALA A 202 8.40 8.17 8.97
C ALA A 202 8.56 6.78 8.36
N ARG A 203 8.82 5.79 9.22
CA ARG A 203 8.88 4.36 8.87
C ARG A 203 8.18 3.48 9.91
N ASP A 204 7.52 4.09 10.89
CA ASP A 204 6.73 3.43 11.95
C ASP A 204 5.61 2.55 11.38
N PHE A 205 4.95 2.97 10.31
CA PHE A 205 3.95 2.18 9.58
C PHE A 205 4.51 0.84 9.06
N THR A 206 5.80 0.80 8.70
CA THR A 206 6.48 -0.44 8.28
C THR A 206 6.73 -1.34 9.49
N LEU A 207 7.16 -0.77 10.61
CA LEU A 207 7.39 -1.52 11.85
C LEU A 207 6.08 -2.11 12.36
N GLU A 208 4.99 -1.37 12.29
CA GLU A 208 3.65 -1.85 12.66
C GLU A 208 3.20 -3.02 11.77
N PHE A 209 3.36 -2.89 10.46
CA PHE A 209 3.08 -3.97 9.49
C PHE A 209 3.88 -5.24 9.80
N LEU A 210 5.19 -5.09 10.07
CA LEU A 210 6.06 -6.22 10.42
C LEU A 210 5.70 -6.84 11.77
N ALA A 211 5.30 -6.03 12.76
CA ALA A 211 4.85 -6.51 14.06
C ALA A 211 3.56 -7.35 13.93
N ALA A 212 2.57 -6.86 13.18
CA ALA A 212 1.36 -7.62 12.87
C ALA A 212 1.68 -8.93 12.15
N GLY A 213 2.57 -8.89 11.15
CA GLY A 213 3.03 -10.06 10.42
C GLY A 213 3.74 -11.09 11.30
N SER A 214 4.55 -10.65 12.25
CA SER A 214 5.26 -11.52 13.21
C SER A 214 4.29 -12.25 14.13
N ILE A 215 3.24 -11.58 14.61
CA ILE A 215 2.19 -12.21 15.43
C ILE A 215 1.45 -13.27 14.61
N THR A 216 1.04 -12.92 13.39
CA THR A 216 0.37 -13.85 12.47
C THR A 216 1.24 -15.07 12.15
N ALA A 217 2.54 -14.88 11.90
CA ALA A 217 3.48 -15.96 11.67
C ALA A 217 3.58 -16.91 12.87
N THR A 218 3.51 -16.37 14.10
CA THR A 218 3.47 -17.19 15.33
C THR A 218 2.21 -18.05 15.40
N HIS A 219 1.04 -17.52 15.04
CA HIS A 219 -0.20 -18.29 14.99
C HIS A 219 -0.19 -19.37 13.90
N LEU A 220 0.38 -19.03 12.72
CA LEU A 220 0.55 -20.02 11.63
C LEU A 220 1.51 -21.13 12.02
N SER A 221 2.62 -20.80 12.68
CA SER A 221 3.59 -21.81 13.18
C SER A 221 2.91 -22.78 14.15
N ARG A 222 2.13 -22.25 15.10
CA ARG A 222 1.39 -23.10 16.05
C ARG A 222 0.41 -24.03 15.35
N LEU A 223 -0.38 -23.52 14.40
CA LEU A 223 -1.32 -24.33 13.62
C LEU A 223 -0.58 -25.43 12.83
N ALA A 224 0.62 -25.17 12.36
CA ALA A 224 1.39 -26.12 11.58
C ALA A 224 2.08 -27.20 12.43
N GLU A 225 2.30 -26.93 13.72
CA GLU A 225 2.98 -27.85 14.65
C GLU A 225 2.00 -28.76 15.43
N GLU A 226 0.75 -28.37 15.54
CA GLU A 226 -0.32 -29.12 16.24
C GLU A 226 -1.09 -30.03 15.27
#